data_b5afb19015c185b6c14cbe5d366e23f2
#
_entry.id   b5afb19015c185b6c14cbe5d366e23f2
#
_cell.length_a   1.000
_cell.length_b   1.000
_cell.length_c   1.000
_cell.angle_alpha   90.00
_cell.angle_beta   90.00
_cell.angle_gamma   90.00
#
_symmetry.space_group_name_H-M   'P 1'
#
loop_
_entity.id
_entity.type
_entity.pdbx_description
1 polymer ?
#
loop_
_entity_poly.entity_id
_entity_poly.type
_entity_poly.pdbx_seq_one_letter_code
_entity_poly.pdbx_strand_id
1 'polypeptide(L)'
;MNVIDVTPRPAAVSATVGFLQSPFMSIIGILFILTALKWGTLLFVVHQYETVIITRFGKIVRAITTPGLKMKVPVIDRVQRFDKRILAWDGPPTECPTKDKLYIIVDSFARWRISDPTLYYNRLNDERSALSRLDDILGSETRTAVATHDLVEIIRVTKGRKPVRDEELEKTGTVLPTTIPDIEFGRGEIEKQITERTRQKIADFGIELLDERFKRSKYNPAVAEKIIERMSSERHQIAARFRSEGRGEAANINGQKESDIASISSNATKNALEIEGKADAEAAAIYAAAFGAPDAQELYSFLRSLDVMRAAFEKDTTAVISTNSDLGRMLKSMAAAVAPANPPH
;
A
#
# COMPACT_ATOMS: atom_id res chain seq x y z
N MET A 1 118.57 -13.03 19.33
CA MET A 1 117.86 -11.73 19.63
C MET A 1 116.45 -12.04 19.88
N ASN A 2 116.23 -12.28 21.22
CA ASN A 2 114.88 -12.69 21.72
C ASN A 2 114.09 -11.46 22.13
N VAL A 3 112.92 -11.30 21.53
CA VAL A 3 111.93 -10.32 21.97
C VAL A 3 110.87 -11.01 22.76
N ILE A 4 110.79 -10.68 24.03
CA ILE A 4 109.81 -11.22 25.01
C ILE A 4 108.56 -10.35 24.84
N ASP A 5 107.47 -11.02 24.39
CA ASP A 5 106.14 -10.37 24.28
C ASP A 5 105.39 -10.64 25.61
N VAL A 6 105.16 -9.53 26.37
CA VAL A 6 104.46 -9.53 27.63
C VAL A 6 103.05 -8.97 27.39
N THR A 7 102.09 -9.84 27.15
CA THR A 7 100.68 -9.43 27.17
C THR A 7 100.12 -9.64 28.62
N PRO A 8 99.49 -8.61 29.20
CA PRO A 8 98.84 -8.75 30.49
C PRO A 8 97.51 -9.49 30.37
N ARG A 9 97.33 -10.57 31.09
CA ARG A 9 96.05 -11.23 31.29
C ARG A 9 95.09 -10.32 32.03
N PRO A 10 93.78 -10.14 31.55
CA PRO A 10 92.77 -9.45 32.33
C PRO A 10 92.36 -10.34 33.50
N ALA A 11 92.38 -9.73 34.66
CA ALA A 11 91.91 -10.31 35.89
C ALA A 11 90.43 -10.60 35.81
N ALA A 12 90.06 -11.89 35.98
CA ALA A 12 88.65 -12.25 36.06
C ALA A 12 88.02 -11.67 37.33
N VAL A 13 87.18 -10.63 37.10
CA VAL A 13 86.27 -10.17 38.17
C VAL A 13 85.19 -11.21 38.36
N SER A 14 85.46 -12.11 39.28
CA SER A 14 84.42 -13.00 39.86
C SER A 14 83.54 -12.18 40.76
N ALA A 15 82.58 -11.43 40.14
CA ALA A 15 81.54 -10.70 40.87
C ALA A 15 80.57 -11.74 41.46
N THR A 16 80.70 -11.94 42.67
CA THR A 16 79.75 -12.39 43.70
C THR A 16 78.30 -12.55 43.32
N VAL A 17 77.90 -13.66 42.78
CA VAL A 17 76.49 -14.15 42.76
C VAL A 17 76.24 -15.02 44.03
N GLY A 18 76.89 -14.70 45.10
CA GLY A 18 76.79 -15.47 46.36
C GLY A 18 75.75 -14.97 47.36
N PHE A 19 74.96 -13.89 47.03
CA PHE A 19 74.08 -13.30 48.02
C PHE A 19 72.66 -13.92 48.06
N LEU A 20 72.29 -14.78 47.14
CA LEU A 20 70.95 -15.40 47.03
C LEU A 20 70.83 -16.84 47.56
N GLN A 21 71.84 -17.37 48.23
CA GLN A 21 71.84 -18.79 48.69
C GLN A 21 71.48 -19.00 50.17
N SER A 22 71.05 -17.98 50.89
CA SER A 22 70.49 -18.21 52.21
C SER A 22 68.99 -18.58 52.07
N PRO A 23 68.55 -19.76 52.61
CA PRO A 23 67.12 -20.16 52.48
C PRO A 23 66.20 -19.12 53.11
N PHE A 24 66.72 -18.29 53.98
CA PHE A 24 65.97 -17.22 54.60
C PHE A 24 65.67 -16.07 53.64
N MET A 25 66.60 -15.69 52.75
CA MET A 25 66.38 -14.63 51.73
C MET A 25 65.44 -15.13 50.62
N SER A 26 65.49 -16.40 50.27
CA SER A 26 64.54 -17.02 49.35
C SER A 26 63.11 -17.03 49.90
N ILE A 27 62.93 -17.29 51.19
CA ILE A 27 61.60 -17.21 51.83
C ILE A 27 61.11 -15.77 51.91
N ILE A 28 61.98 -14.81 52.21
CA ILE A 28 61.60 -13.38 52.18
C ILE A 28 61.22 -12.91 50.75
N GLY A 29 61.98 -13.33 49.73
CA GLY A 29 61.68 -13.06 48.33
C GLY A 29 60.33 -13.62 47.88
N ILE A 30 60.04 -14.88 48.23
CA ILE A 30 58.75 -15.51 47.96
C ILE A 30 57.63 -14.82 48.72
N LEU A 31 57.84 -14.45 49.99
CA LEU A 31 56.83 -13.68 50.74
C LEU A 31 56.57 -12.31 50.16
N PHE A 32 57.61 -11.65 49.65
CA PHE A 32 57.51 -10.36 48.98
C PHE A 32 56.77 -10.51 47.62
N ILE A 33 57.04 -11.52 46.84
CA ILE A 33 56.34 -11.83 45.60
C ILE A 33 54.88 -12.16 45.88
N LEU A 34 54.57 -12.98 46.90
CA LEU A 34 53.21 -13.29 47.30
C LEU A 34 52.44 -12.08 47.81
N THR A 35 53.10 -11.15 48.57
CA THR A 35 52.47 -9.91 48.99
C THR A 35 52.30 -8.94 47.82
N ALA A 36 53.25 -8.82 46.92
CA ALA A 36 53.13 -7.99 45.71
C ALA A 36 52.02 -8.53 44.79
N LEU A 37 51.91 -9.84 44.63
CA LEU A 37 50.85 -10.47 43.84
C LEU A 37 49.47 -10.23 44.49
N LYS A 38 49.37 -10.27 45.81
CA LYS A 38 48.13 -9.89 46.53
C LYS A 38 47.80 -8.41 46.41
N TRP A 39 48.78 -7.52 46.37
CA TRP A 39 48.60 -6.07 46.18
C TRP A 39 48.11 -5.78 44.76
N GLY A 40 48.57 -6.50 43.71
CA GLY A 40 48.06 -6.41 42.35
C GLY A 40 46.60 -6.78 42.23
N THR A 41 46.07 -7.71 43.07
CA THR A 41 44.62 -8.06 43.09
C THR A 41 43.78 -7.13 43.97
N LEU A 42 44.38 -6.19 44.71
CA LEU A 42 43.71 -5.21 45.55
C LEU A 42 43.06 -4.08 44.71
N LEU A 43 43.72 -3.71 43.61
CA LEU A 43 43.31 -2.61 42.76
C LEU A 43 42.58 -3.13 41.50
N PHE A 44 41.54 -2.44 41.09
CA PHE A 44 40.86 -2.68 39.82
C PHE A 44 40.42 -1.36 39.18
N VAL A 45 40.38 -1.34 37.88
CA VAL A 45 39.94 -0.18 37.09
C VAL A 45 38.46 -0.33 36.74
N VAL A 46 37.73 0.74 36.95
CA VAL A 46 36.33 0.90 36.49
C VAL A 46 36.36 1.80 35.28
N HIS A 47 35.90 1.29 34.15
CA HIS A 47 35.79 2.06 32.93
C HIS A 47 34.55 2.99 32.95
N GLN A 48 34.54 4.02 32.10
CA GLN A 48 33.45 4.99 32.05
C GLN A 48 32.11 4.35 31.64
N TYR A 49 32.17 3.32 30.84
CA TYR A 49 30.99 2.60 30.34
C TYR A 49 30.53 1.47 31.26
N GLU A 50 31.23 1.21 32.41
CA GLU A 50 30.91 0.15 33.35
C GLU A 50 30.40 0.74 34.67
N THR A 51 29.48 -0.02 35.27
CA THR A 51 29.12 0.14 36.67
C THR A 51 29.52 -1.16 37.41
N VAL A 52 30.11 -1.00 38.58
CA VAL A 52 30.64 -2.13 39.34
C VAL A 52 29.92 -2.24 40.66
N ILE A 53 29.52 -3.48 41.00
CA ILE A 53 29.01 -3.84 42.31
C ILE A 53 30.05 -4.73 42.98
N ILE A 54 30.41 -4.35 44.20
CA ILE A 54 31.26 -5.17 45.07
C ILE A 54 30.36 -5.94 46.02
N THR A 55 30.44 -7.26 45.95
CA THR A 55 29.72 -8.17 46.86
C THR A 55 30.68 -8.89 47.75
N ARG A 56 30.29 -9.03 49.03
CA ARG A 56 31.03 -9.79 50.06
C ARG A 56 30.11 -10.88 50.61
N PHE A 57 30.49 -12.12 50.42
CA PHE A 57 29.67 -13.26 50.80
C PHE A 57 28.21 -13.17 50.30
N GLY A 58 28.04 -12.69 49.07
CA GLY A 58 26.72 -12.51 48.44
C GLY A 58 25.97 -11.20 48.80
N LYS A 59 26.44 -10.45 49.83
CA LYS A 59 25.81 -9.18 50.20
C LYS A 59 26.46 -8.01 49.43
N ILE A 60 25.69 -7.10 48.93
CA ILE A 60 26.17 -5.85 48.28
C ILE A 60 26.81 -4.96 49.36
N VAL A 61 28.10 -4.66 49.20
CA VAL A 61 28.82 -3.73 50.06
C VAL A 61 28.83 -2.33 49.48
N ARG A 62 29.05 -2.21 48.19
CA ARG A 62 29.17 -0.92 47.51
C ARG A 62 28.85 -1.03 46.01
N ALA A 63 28.10 -0.10 45.50
CA ALA A 63 27.93 0.14 44.07
C ALA A 63 28.81 1.33 43.64
N ILE A 64 29.60 1.17 42.61
CA ILE A 64 30.55 2.17 42.10
C ILE A 64 30.15 2.53 40.66
N THR A 65 29.70 3.75 40.49
CA THR A 65 29.29 4.31 39.20
C THR A 65 30.32 5.28 38.61
N THR A 66 31.30 5.68 39.45
CA THR A 66 32.35 6.62 39.04
C THR A 66 33.56 5.87 38.49
N PRO A 67 34.04 6.25 37.27
CA PRO A 67 35.23 5.64 36.69
C PRO A 67 36.49 5.92 37.49
N GLY A 68 37.52 5.12 37.29
CA GLY A 68 38.84 5.29 37.89
C GLY A 68 39.34 4.05 38.61
N LEU A 69 40.48 4.25 39.27
CA LEU A 69 41.11 3.18 40.05
C LEU A 69 40.40 3.03 41.42
N LYS A 70 40.01 1.82 41.73
CA LYS A 70 39.26 1.47 42.96
C LYS A 70 39.92 0.30 43.66
N MET A 71 39.64 0.18 44.96
CA MET A 71 40.20 -0.86 45.82
C MET A 71 39.12 -1.89 46.21
N LYS A 72 39.48 -3.15 46.22
CA LYS A 72 38.70 -4.25 46.76
C LYS A 72 39.52 -5.09 47.74
N VAL A 73 38.87 -5.78 48.65
CA VAL A 73 39.53 -6.71 49.53
C VAL A 73 39.74 -8.04 48.76
N PRO A 74 41.00 -8.44 48.49
CA PRO A 74 41.25 -9.65 47.75
C PRO A 74 40.68 -10.86 48.51
N VAL A 75 40.26 -11.90 47.75
CA VAL A 75 39.69 -13.16 48.26
C VAL A 75 38.23 -13.04 48.75
N ILE A 76 37.86 -11.95 49.44
CA ILE A 76 36.55 -11.81 50.09
C ILE A 76 35.58 -11.09 49.16
N ASP A 77 36.04 -10.01 48.46
CA ASP A 77 35.21 -9.18 47.62
C ASP A 77 35.16 -9.73 46.19
N ARG A 78 33.94 -9.96 45.70
CA ARG A 78 33.67 -10.26 44.29
C ARG A 78 33.24 -9.01 43.59
N VAL A 79 33.76 -8.79 42.36
CA VAL A 79 33.50 -7.64 41.53
C VAL A 79 32.59 -8.07 40.40
N GLN A 80 31.36 -7.57 40.38
CA GLN A 80 30.43 -7.76 39.29
C GLN A 80 30.39 -6.48 38.44
N ARG A 81 30.53 -6.64 37.13
CA ARG A 81 30.59 -5.54 36.18
C ARG A 81 29.33 -5.54 35.35
N PHE A 82 28.70 -4.39 35.20
CA PHE A 82 27.51 -4.17 34.42
C PHE A 82 27.76 -3.06 33.43
N ASP A 83 27.23 -3.21 32.22
CA ASP A 83 27.31 -2.18 31.19
C ASP A 83 26.36 -1.00 31.52
N LYS A 84 26.89 0.23 31.47
CA LYS A 84 26.12 1.47 31.68
C LYS A 84 25.52 2.04 30.39
N ARG A 85 25.97 1.53 29.24
CA ARG A 85 25.49 1.95 27.94
C ARG A 85 24.06 1.52 27.74
N ILE A 86 23.47 2.06 26.68
CA ILE A 86 22.16 1.61 26.21
C ILE A 86 22.33 0.23 25.60
N LEU A 87 21.56 -0.71 26.09
CA LEU A 87 21.48 -2.09 25.63
C LEU A 87 20.26 -2.25 24.73
N ALA A 88 20.36 -3.14 23.77
CA ALA A 88 19.26 -3.51 22.92
C ALA A 88 18.60 -4.79 23.40
N TRP A 89 17.29 -4.83 23.33
CA TRP A 89 16.50 -6.04 23.44
C TRP A 89 15.82 -6.27 22.09
N ASP A 90 15.95 -7.45 21.51
CA ASP A 90 15.30 -7.87 20.27
C ASP A 90 14.36 -9.03 20.60
N GLY A 91 13.05 -8.73 20.61
CA GLY A 91 12.04 -9.70 20.99
C GLY A 91 11.88 -10.81 19.94
N PRO A 92 11.54 -12.03 20.37
CA PRO A 92 11.20 -13.08 19.43
C PRO A 92 9.92 -12.73 18.67
N PRO A 93 9.81 -13.11 17.37
CA PRO A 93 8.59 -12.95 16.62
C PRO A 93 7.42 -13.63 17.33
N THR A 94 6.42 -12.85 17.72
CA THR A 94 5.29 -13.36 18.49
C THR A 94 4.00 -13.23 17.68
N GLU A 95 3.25 -14.31 17.61
CA GLU A 95 1.93 -14.31 16.98
C GLU A 95 0.88 -13.75 17.96
N CYS A 96 0.18 -12.73 17.53
CA CYS A 96 -0.81 -12.03 18.32
C CYS A 96 -2.13 -11.88 17.55
N PRO A 97 -3.29 -12.15 18.16
CA PRO A 97 -4.58 -11.80 17.60
C PRO A 97 -4.80 -10.30 17.73
N THR A 98 -5.35 -9.67 16.69
CA THR A 98 -5.83 -8.29 16.72
C THR A 98 -7.30 -8.23 17.17
N LYS A 99 -7.80 -7.04 17.46
CA LYS A 99 -9.22 -6.81 17.77
C LYS A 99 -10.13 -7.30 16.63
N ASP A 100 -9.67 -7.17 15.37
CA ASP A 100 -10.35 -7.68 14.17
C ASP A 100 -10.29 -9.21 14.03
N LYS A 101 -9.79 -9.93 15.04
CA LYS A 101 -9.59 -11.40 15.01
C LYS A 101 -8.66 -11.89 13.90
N LEU A 102 -7.76 -11.04 13.44
CA LEU A 102 -6.70 -11.40 12.50
C LEU A 102 -5.42 -11.75 13.26
N TYR A 103 -4.76 -12.83 12.88
CA TYR A 103 -3.50 -13.22 13.48
C TYR A 103 -2.34 -12.58 12.73
N ILE A 104 -1.52 -11.83 13.47
CA ILE A 104 -0.32 -11.19 12.95
C ILE A 104 0.91 -11.62 13.74
N ILE A 105 2.03 -11.68 13.06
CA ILE A 105 3.34 -11.90 13.67
C ILE A 105 3.97 -10.53 13.84
N VAL A 106 4.27 -10.17 15.08
CA VAL A 106 4.88 -8.89 15.44
C VAL A 106 6.28 -9.14 15.98
N ASP A 107 7.25 -8.46 15.38
CA ASP A 107 8.61 -8.35 15.90
C ASP A 107 8.74 -6.99 16.55
N SER A 108 9.19 -6.94 17.80
CA SER A 108 9.46 -5.70 18.52
C SER A 108 10.90 -5.64 18.97
N PHE A 109 11.42 -4.44 19.12
CA PHE A 109 12.72 -4.18 19.73
C PHE A 109 12.60 -3.06 20.73
N ALA A 110 13.43 -3.09 21.75
CA ALA A 110 13.47 -2.08 22.77
C ALA A 110 14.89 -1.65 23.10
N ARG A 111 15.05 -0.44 23.59
CA ARG A 111 16.31 0.07 24.13
C ARG A 111 16.13 0.32 25.61
N TRP A 112 17.05 -0.23 26.36
CA TRP A 112 17.01 -0.16 27.82
C TRP A 112 18.40 0.11 28.40
N ARG A 113 18.44 0.55 29.65
CA ARG A 113 19.69 0.70 30.40
C ARG A 113 19.47 0.36 31.87
N ILE A 114 20.56 0.07 32.57
CA ILE A 114 20.55 -0.14 34.00
C ILE A 114 20.54 1.24 34.69
N SER A 115 19.45 1.58 35.38
CA SER A 115 19.32 2.83 36.14
C SER A 115 19.81 2.68 37.57
N ASP A 116 19.41 1.62 38.25
CA ASP A 116 19.89 1.28 39.59
C ASP A 116 20.57 -0.09 39.59
N PRO A 117 21.92 -0.13 39.63
CA PRO A 117 22.64 -1.40 39.62
C PRO A 117 22.38 -2.25 40.87
N THR A 118 22.01 -1.65 42.00
CA THR A 118 21.74 -2.36 43.24
C THR A 118 20.44 -3.17 43.16
N LEU A 119 19.37 -2.51 42.70
CA LEU A 119 18.10 -3.19 42.43
C LEU A 119 18.23 -4.24 41.34
N TYR A 120 18.96 -3.91 40.26
CA TYR A 120 19.23 -4.83 39.16
C TYR A 120 19.89 -6.10 39.61
N TYR A 121 20.99 -5.98 40.39
CA TYR A 121 21.70 -7.16 40.91
C TYR A 121 20.83 -7.98 41.86
N ASN A 122 20.09 -7.35 42.76
CA ASN A 122 19.26 -8.07 43.75
C ASN A 122 18.09 -8.82 43.09
N ARG A 123 17.54 -8.30 42.02
CA ARG A 123 16.33 -8.85 41.37
C ARG A 123 16.61 -9.76 40.19
N LEU A 124 17.63 -9.43 39.42
CA LEU A 124 17.92 -10.08 38.13
C LEU A 124 19.27 -10.77 38.12
N ASN A 125 20.24 -10.26 38.88
CA ASN A 125 21.58 -10.79 39.04
C ASN A 125 22.48 -10.72 37.79
N ASP A 126 21.98 -11.12 36.62
CA ASP A 126 22.71 -11.14 35.35
C ASP A 126 21.88 -10.63 34.15
N GLU A 127 22.54 -10.41 33.03
CA GLU A 127 21.93 -9.91 31.80
C GLU A 127 20.94 -10.92 31.20
N ARG A 128 21.21 -12.21 31.29
CA ARG A 128 20.32 -13.25 30.77
C ARG A 128 18.98 -13.27 31.49
N SER A 129 19.00 -13.14 32.80
CA SER A 129 17.79 -13.04 33.61
C SER A 129 17.00 -11.74 33.29
N ALA A 130 17.73 -10.65 33.03
CA ALA A 130 17.14 -9.39 32.62
C ALA A 130 16.45 -9.51 31.25
N LEU A 131 17.09 -10.08 30.25
CA LEU A 131 16.51 -10.32 28.94
C LEU A 131 15.28 -11.22 29.02
N SER A 132 15.33 -12.31 29.80
CA SER A 132 14.16 -13.19 30.00
C SER A 132 13.00 -12.44 30.65
N ARG A 133 13.28 -11.58 31.62
CA ARG A 133 12.22 -10.78 32.26
C ARG A 133 11.65 -9.71 31.34
N LEU A 134 12.50 -9.12 30.49
CA LEU A 134 12.07 -8.19 29.45
C LEU A 134 11.19 -8.90 28.41
N ASP A 135 11.56 -10.13 27.99
CA ASP A 135 10.75 -10.95 27.09
C ASP A 135 9.34 -11.17 27.66
N ASP A 136 9.23 -11.52 28.94
CA ASP A 136 7.94 -11.74 29.59
C ASP A 136 7.09 -10.49 29.65
N ILE A 137 7.68 -9.37 30.10
CA ILE A 137 6.94 -8.11 30.32
C ILE A 137 6.61 -7.42 28.99
N LEU A 138 7.61 -7.19 28.13
CA LEU A 138 7.43 -6.55 26.84
C LEU A 138 6.53 -7.38 25.91
N GLY A 139 6.76 -8.70 25.88
CA GLY A 139 5.93 -9.60 25.08
C GLY A 139 4.47 -9.64 25.53
N SER A 140 4.21 -9.57 26.85
CA SER A 140 2.83 -9.52 27.36
C SER A 140 2.15 -8.19 27.07
N GLU A 141 2.84 -7.06 27.22
CA GLU A 141 2.30 -5.73 26.93
C GLU A 141 2.05 -5.54 25.44
N THR A 142 2.99 -5.97 24.59
CA THR A 142 2.85 -5.98 23.13
C THR A 142 1.62 -6.78 22.70
N ARG A 143 1.46 -8.00 23.23
CA ARG A 143 0.29 -8.85 22.92
C ARG A 143 -1.01 -8.20 23.37
N THR A 144 -1.03 -7.61 24.55
CA THR A 144 -2.22 -6.91 25.08
C THR A 144 -2.55 -5.70 24.21
N ALA A 145 -1.58 -4.90 23.84
CA ALA A 145 -1.78 -3.75 22.99
C ALA A 145 -2.28 -4.15 21.59
N VAL A 146 -1.68 -5.18 20.99
CA VAL A 146 -2.14 -5.69 19.69
C VAL A 146 -3.57 -6.22 19.75
N ALA A 147 -3.93 -6.93 20.82
CA ALA A 147 -5.28 -7.50 20.98
C ALA A 147 -6.38 -6.44 21.19
N THR A 148 -6.02 -5.25 21.65
CA THR A 148 -6.97 -4.15 21.91
C THR A 148 -7.16 -3.19 20.74
N HIS A 149 -6.31 -3.26 19.73
CA HIS A 149 -6.32 -2.36 18.56
C HIS A 149 -6.60 -3.11 17.26
N ASP A 150 -7.17 -2.38 16.30
CA ASP A 150 -7.42 -2.90 14.97
C ASP A 150 -6.11 -2.97 14.16
N LEU A 151 -6.01 -3.91 13.24
CA LEU A 151 -4.80 -4.10 12.44
C LEU A 151 -4.34 -2.83 11.73
N VAL A 152 -5.28 -2.05 11.22
CA VAL A 152 -4.99 -0.80 10.51
C VAL A 152 -4.25 0.19 11.41
N GLU A 153 -4.58 0.25 12.70
CA GLU A 153 -3.94 1.12 13.68
C GLU A 153 -2.50 0.68 14.01
N ILE A 154 -2.26 -0.62 14.00
CA ILE A 154 -0.92 -1.19 14.26
C ILE A 154 0.04 -0.92 13.09
N ILE A 155 -0.49 -0.89 11.86
CA ILE A 155 0.33 -0.70 10.65
C ILE A 155 0.54 0.78 10.33
N ARG A 156 -0.50 1.61 10.45
CA ARG A 156 -0.46 3.02 10.02
C ARG A 156 0.14 3.93 11.07
N VAL A 157 1.04 4.79 10.63
CA VAL A 157 1.77 5.72 11.50
C VAL A 157 1.05 7.06 11.65
N THR A 158 0.35 7.53 10.62
CA THR A 158 -0.21 8.88 10.58
C THR A 158 -1.73 8.89 10.63
N LYS A 159 -2.28 9.66 11.58
CA LYS A 159 -3.69 10.08 11.60
C LYS A 159 -3.93 10.99 10.38
N GLY A 160 -5.10 10.84 9.74
CA GLY A 160 -5.54 11.81 8.73
C GLY A 160 -5.07 11.59 7.29
N ARG A 161 -4.41 10.48 6.97
CA ARG A 161 -4.22 10.12 5.56
C ARG A 161 -5.56 9.64 5.01
N LYS A 162 -6.32 10.58 4.45
CA LYS A 162 -7.52 10.25 3.66
C LYS A 162 -7.06 9.43 2.46
N PRO A 163 -7.75 8.32 2.13
CA PRO A 163 -7.50 7.66 0.85
C PRO A 163 -7.69 8.69 -0.25
N VAL A 164 -6.84 8.66 -1.26
CA VAL A 164 -7.05 9.45 -2.49
C VAL A 164 -8.33 8.88 -3.09
N ARG A 165 -9.45 9.57 -2.88
CA ARG A 165 -10.71 9.30 -3.55
C ARG A 165 -10.64 10.01 -4.88
N ASP A 166 -10.86 9.29 -5.97
CA ASP A 166 -11.14 9.91 -7.25
C ASP A 166 -12.50 10.60 -7.11
N GLU A 167 -12.50 11.93 -7.12
CA GLU A 167 -13.71 12.76 -7.00
C GLU A 167 -14.77 12.43 -8.06
N GLU A 168 -14.37 11.92 -9.20
CA GLU A 168 -15.26 11.45 -10.25
C GLU A 168 -16.09 10.22 -9.86
N LEU A 169 -15.52 9.31 -9.03
CA LEU A 169 -16.21 8.14 -8.52
C LEU A 169 -17.23 8.49 -7.43
N GLU A 170 -17.00 9.57 -6.70
CA GLU A 170 -17.92 10.06 -5.64
C GLU A 170 -19.16 10.73 -6.27
N LYS A 171 -19.01 11.38 -7.42
CA LYS A 171 -20.12 12.00 -8.16
C LYS A 171 -21.11 10.99 -8.76
N THR A 172 -20.65 9.76 -8.99
CA THR A 172 -21.47 8.67 -9.57
C THR A 172 -22.31 7.93 -8.52
N GLY A 173 -22.29 8.40 -7.25
CA GLY A 173 -23.09 7.78 -6.17
C GLY A 173 -22.62 6.37 -5.76
N THR A 174 -21.49 5.92 -6.32
CA THR A 174 -20.94 4.61 -6.04
C THR A 174 -20.11 4.69 -4.78
N VAL A 175 -20.74 4.48 -3.63
CA VAL A 175 -20.04 4.30 -2.36
C VAL A 175 -19.25 3.00 -2.47
N LEU A 176 -17.98 3.11 -2.85
CA LEU A 176 -17.07 1.98 -2.73
C LEU A 176 -16.95 1.66 -1.24
N PRO A 177 -17.11 0.40 -0.82
CA PRO A 177 -16.92 -0.01 0.57
C PRO A 177 -15.45 0.04 1.02
N THR A 178 -14.61 0.78 0.32
CA THR A 178 -13.21 1.05 0.65
C THR A 178 -13.09 2.24 1.59
N THR A 179 -14.02 2.36 2.55
CA THR A 179 -13.80 3.27 3.67
C THR A 179 -12.72 2.65 4.53
N ILE A 180 -11.47 3.06 4.29
CA ILE A 180 -10.39 2.73 5.21
C ILE A 180 -10.81 3.35 6.54
N PRO A 181 -10.98 2.57 7.61
CA PRO A 181 -11.45 3.08 8.88
C PRO A 181 -10.52 4.20 9.37
N ASP A 182 -11.09 5.23 9.96
CA ASP A 182 -10.32 6.29 10.57
C ASP A 182 -9.49 5.72 11.73
N ILE A 183 -8.27 6.23 11.88
CA ILE A 183 -7.34 5.78 12.91
C ILE A 183 -7.52 6.66 14.13
N GLU A 184 -7.86 6.05 15.26
CA GLU A 184 -7.95 6.77 16.53
C GLU A 184 -6.57 7.02 17.16
N PHE A 185 -5.75 5.98 17.24
CA PHE A 185 -4.45 6.02 17.93
C PHE A 185 -3.28 6.05 16.94
N GLY A 186 -3.18 5.08 16.07
CA GLY A 186 -2.06 4.86 15.17
C GLY A 186 -0.84 4.25 15.87
N ARG A 187 0.04 3.65 15.08
CA ARG A 187 1.20 2.88 15.54
C ARG A 187 2.07 3.61 16.56
N GLY A 188 2.39 4.87 16.31
CA GLY A 188 3.29 5.63 17.20
C GLY A 188 2.72 5.88 18.60
N GLU A 189 1.41 6.01 18.72
CA GLU A 189 0.74 6.17 20.00
C GLU A 189 0.64 4.85 20.76
N ILE A 190 0.38 3.76 20.04
CA ILE A 190 0.36 2.40 20.60
C ILE A 190 1.76 2.06 21.17
N GLU A 191 2.84 2.32 20.42
CA GLU A 191 4.21 2.11 20.88
C GLU A 191 4.53 2.93 22.15
N LYS A 192 4.04 4.18 22.24
CA LYS A 192 4.18 4.98 23.47
C LYS A 192 3.42 4.40 24.65
N GLN A 193 2.19 3.95 24.43
CA GLN A 193 1.39 3.32 25.50
C GLN A 193 2.07 2.06 26.04
N ILE A 194 2.61 1.21 25.15
CA ILE A 194 3.36 0.03 25.55
C ILE A 194 4.58 0.45 26.37
N THR A 195 5.37 1.41 25.84
CA THR A 195 6.57 1.92 26.54
C THR A 195 6.25 2.41 27.94
N GLU A 196 5.18 3.19 28.10
CA GLU A 196 4.82 3.76 29.40
C GLU A 196 4.32 2.70 30.39
N ARG A 197 3.47 1.77 29.95
CA ARG A 197 3.01 0.66 30.80
C ARG A 197 4.16 -0.24 31.22
N THR A 198 5.05 -0.57 30.28
CA THR A 198 6.22 -1.39 30.55
C THR A 198 7.17 -0.68 31.50
N ARG A 199 7.43 0.62 31.31
CA ARG A 199 8.30 1.41 32.18
C ARG A 199 7.91 1.33 33.64
N GLN A 200 6.62 1.40 33.92
CA GLN A 200 6.11 1.27 35.30
C GLN A 200 6.40 -0.11 35.90
N LYS A 201 6.32 -1.19 35.10
CA LYS A 201 6.52 -2.55 35.56
C LYS A 201 7.98 -2.94 35.74
N ILE A 202 8.87 -2.35 34.93
CA ILE A 202 10.29 -2.70 34.98
C ILE A 202 11.12 -1.80 35.92
N ALA A 203 10.55 -0.69 36.39
CA ALA A 203 11.22 0.21 37.33
C ALA A 203 11.67 -0.53 38.61
N ASP A 204 10.88 -1.48 39.09
CA ASP A 204 11.18 -2.29 40.28
C ASP A 204 12.40 -3.21 40.11
N PHE A 205 12.88 -3.40 38.90
CA PHE A 205 14.05 -4.20 38.58
C PHE A 205 15.31 -3.38 38.40
N GLY A 206 15.25 -2.05 38.59
CA GLY A 206 16.38 -1.15 38.36
C GLY A 206 16.73 -0.95 36.90
N ILE A 207 15.79 -1.22 36.00
CA ILE A 207 15.91 -1.04 34.55
C ILE A 207 15.11 0.18 34.13
N GLU A 208 15.66 0.97 33.25
CA GLU A 208 14.97 2.06 32.57
C GLU A 208 14.77 1.71 31.10
N LEU A 209 13.53 1.68 30.66
CA LEU A 209 13.16 1.53 29.26
C LEU A 209 13.18 2.91 28.60
N LEU A 210 13.94 3.06 27.54
CA LEU A 210 14.00 4.29 26.76
C LEU A 210 12.87 4.36 25.75
N ASP A 211 12.76 3.34 24.92
CA ASP A 211 11.68 3.19 23.95
C ASP A 211 11.47 1.71 23.57
N GLU A 212 10.29 1.45 23.05
CA GLU A 212 9.93 0.22 22.37
C GLU A 212 9.32 0.56 21.01
N ARG A 213 9.66 -0.22 19.99
CA ARG A 213 9.20 -0.05 18.62
C ARG A 213 8.89 -1.38 17.97
N PHE A 214 7.85 -1.40 17.18
CA PHE A 214 7.60 -2.52 16.28
C PHE A 214 8.63 -2.51 15.15
N LYS A 215 9.35 -3.58 14.98
CA LYS A 215 10.35 -3.76 13.90
C LYS A 215 9.64 -4.17 12.62
N ARG A 216 8.76 -5.15 12.73
CA ARG A 216 8.04 -5.74 11.61
C ARG A 216 6.69 -6.28 12.07
N SER A 217 5.68 -6.10 11.21
CA SER A 217 4.38 -6.72 11.38
C SER A 217 4.04 -7.47 10.10
N LYS A 218 3.73 -8.76 10.21
CA LYS A 218 3.40 -9.63 9.09
C LYS A 218 2.14 -10.40 9.40
N TYR A 219 1.37 -10.71 8.36
CA TYR A 219 0.32 -11.71 8.51
C TYR A 219 0.93 -13.10 8.74
N ASN A 220 0.24 -13.93 9.50
CA ASN A 220 0.52 -15.35 9.46
C ASN A 220 0.30 -15.86 8.02
N PRO A 221 1.22 -16.66 7.44
CA PRO A 221 1.14 -17.11 6.05
C PRO A 221 -0.20 -17.75 5.68
N ALA A 222 -0.78 -18.57 6.57
CA ALA A 222 -2.07 -19.21 6.36
C ALA A 222 -3.25 -18.22 6.31
N VAL A 223 -3.13 -17.09 6.99
CA VAL A 223 -4.14 -16.02 7.00
C VAL A 223 -3.92 -15.09 5.82
N ALA A 224 -2.67 -14.85 5.45
CA ALA A 224 -2.31 -13.98 4.32
C ALA A 224 -2.95 -14.45 3.00
N GLU A 225 -2.90 -15.75 2.73
CA GLU A 225 -3.49 -16.34 1.53
C GLU A 225 -5.00 -16.09 1.45
N LYS A 226 -5.72 -16.34 2.54
CA LYS A 226 -7.18 -16.09 2.62
C LYS A 226 -7.54 -14.60 2.48
N ILE A 227 -6.72 -13.72 3.02
CA ILE A 227 -6.92 -12.26 2.89
C ILE A 227 -6.70 -11.83 1.45
N ILE A 228 -5.65 -12.32 0.79
CA ILE A 228 -5.36 -12.02 -0.61
C ILE A 228 -6.49 -12.53 -1.51
N GLU A 229 -6.97 -13.75 -1.28
CA GLU A 229 -8.10 -14.34 -2.03
C GLU A 229 -9.36 -13.48 -1.86
N ARG A 230 -9.70 -13.10 -0.61
CA ARG A 230 -10.84 -12.22 -0.33
C ARG A 230 -10.69 -10.86 -1.03
N MET A 231 -9.53 -10.21 -0.90
CA MET A 231 -9.26 -8.92 -1.55
C MET A 231 -9.33 -9.02 -3.07
N SER A 232 -8.84 -10.12 -3.65
CA SER A 232 -8.93 -10.39 -5.08
C SER A 232 -10.40 -10.54 -5.51
N SER A 233 -11.19 -11.32 -4.77
CA SER A 233 -12.63 -11.48 -5.01
C SER A 233 -13.38 -10.16 -4.92
N GLU A 234 -13.13 -9.36 -3.90
CA GLU A 234 -13.73 -8.02 -3.74
C GLU A 234 -13.37 -7.10 -4.93
N ARG A 235 -12.10 -7.11 -5.37
CA ARG A 235 -11.68 -6.34 -6.55
C ARG A 235 -12.34 -6.81 -7.83
N HIS A 236 -12.49 -8.13 -8.00
CA HIS A 236 -13.21 -8.67 -9.15
C HIS A 236 -14.70 -8.29 -9.15
N GLN A 237 -15.36 -8.30 -7.99
CA GLN A 237 -16.75 -7.86 -7.84
C GLN A 237 -16.92 -6.38 -8.18
N ILE A 238 -16.02 -5.52 -7.66
CA ILE A 238 -16.01 -4.09 -7.97
C ILE A 238 -15.83 -3.87 -9.49
N ALA A 239 -14.86 -4.54 -10.10
CA ALA A 239 -14.62 -4.44 -11.54
C ALA A 239 -15.78 -4.97 -12.39
N ALA A 240 -16.46 -6.04 -11.95
CA ALA A 240 -17.65 -6.57 -12.61
C ALA A 240 -18.81 -5.57 -12.52
N ARG A 241 -19.01 -4.96 -11.37
CA ARG A 241 -20.02 -3.91 -11.16
C ARG A 241 -19.81 -2.72 -12.10
N PHE A 242 -18.61 -2.15 -12.12
CA PHE A 242 -18.30 -1.02 -13.02
C PHE A 242 -18.48 -1.37 -14.51
N ARG A 243 -18.10 -2.59 -14.90
CA ARG A 243 -18.34 -3.07 -16.27
C ARG A 243 -19.83 -3.20 -16.58
N SER A 244 -20.63 -3.66 -15.62
CA SER A 244 -22.07 -3.76 -15.79
C SER A 244 -22.75 -2.40 -15.87
N GLU A 245 -22.38 -1.47 -14.98
CA GLU A 245 -22.87 -0.08 -14.99
C GLU A 245 -22.49 0.62 -16.30
N GLY A 246 -21.24 0.48 -16.74
CA GLY A 246 -20.78 1.05 -18.02
C GLY A 246 -21.50 0.47 -19.24
N ARG A 247 -21.82 -0.84 -19.25
CA ARG A 247 -22.64 -1.43 -20.32
C ARG A 247 -24.08 -0.92 -20.28
N GLY A 248 -24.65 -0.76 -19.09
CA GLY A 248 -25.98 -0.20 -18.91
C GLY A 248 -26.08 1.24 -19.44
N GLU A 249 -25.11 2.07 -19.08
CA GLU A 249 -25.05 3.44 -19.55
C GLU A 249 -24.83 3.53 -21.06
N ALA A 250 -23.93 2.71 -21.60
CA ALA A 250 -23.74 2.62 -23.06
C ALA A 250 -24.99 2.17 -23.79
N ALA A 251 -25.76 1.23 -23.25
CA ALA A 251 -27.04 0.81 -23.82
C ALA A 251 -28.08 1.94 -23.78
N ASN A 252 -28.15 2.67 -22.68
CA ASN A 252 -29.02 3.84 -22.54
C ASN A 252 -28.69 4.90 -23.58
N ILE A 253 -27.42 5.29 -23.69
CA ILE A 253 -26.96 6.28 -24.68
C ILE A 253 -27.26 5.83 -26.11
N ASN A 254 -27.02 4.54 -26.43
CA ASN A 254 -27.34 4.02 -27.76
C ASN A 254 -28.85 3.99 -28.03
N GLY A 255 -29.66 3.59 -27.05
CA GLY A 255 -31.13 3.66 -27.20
C GLY A 255 -31.64 5.07 -27.39
N GLN A 256 -31.11 6.03 -26.66
CA GLN A 256 -31.47 7.45 -26.82
C GLN A 256 -31.05 8.00 -28.17
N LYS A 257 -29.83 7.68 -28.62
CA LYS A 257 -29.33 8.00 -29.96
C LYS A 257 -30.26 7.45 -31.08
N GLU A 258 -30.68 6.19 -31.00
CA GLU A 258 -31.56 5.57 -31.98
C GLU A 258 -32.92 6.24 -31.98
N SER A 259 -33.49 6.55 -30.83
CA SER A 259 -34.74 7.29 -30.68
C SER A 259 -34.64 8.69 -31.26
N ASP A 260 -33.57 9.41 -30.99
CA ASP A 260 -33.36 10.78 -31.53
C ASP A 260 -33.20 10.77 -33.06
N ILE A 261 -32.42 9.81 -33.58
CA ILE A 261 -32.28 9.66 -35.05
C ILE A 261 -33.63 9.34 -35.71
N ALA A 262 -34.39 8.41 -35.13
CA ALA A 262 -35.71 8.07 -35.63
C ALA A 262 -36.67 9.29 -35.61
N SER A 263 -36.66 10.05 -34.54
CA SER A 263 -37.45 11.29 -34.37
C SER A 263 -37.06 12.34 -35.39
N ILE A 264 -35.78 12.62 -35.56
CA ILE A 264 -35.24 13.58 -36.52
C ILE A 264 -35.59 13.16 -37.94
N SER A 265 -35.36 11.89 -38.28
CA SER A 265 -35.69 11.36 -39.62
C SER A 265 -37.20 11.45 -39.92
N SER A 266 -38.04 11.06 -38.95
CA SER A 266 -39.50 11.16 -39.09
C SER A 266 -39.99 12.59 -39.29
N ASN A 267 -39.44 13.53 -38.48
CA ASN A 267 -39.77 14.95 -38.61
C ASN A 267 -39.29 15.54 -39.94
N ALA A 268 -38.12 15.14 -40.41
CA ALA A 268 -37.61 15.57 -41.71
C ALA A 268 -38.49 15.05 -42.84
N THR A 269 -38.89 13.76 -42.79
CA THR A 269 -39.82 13.19 -43.79
C THR A 269 -41.18 13.86 -43.75
N LYS A 270 -41.73 14.10 -42.54
CA LYS A 270 -42.97 14.84 -42.38
C LYS A 270 -42.89 16.23 -43.01
N ASN A 271 -41.84 16.98 -42.70
CA ASN A 271 -41.65 18.35 -43.26
C ASN A 271 -41.48 18.31 -44.77
N ALA A 272 -40.78 17.34 -45.31
CA ALA A 272 -40.62 17.17 -46.76
C ALA A 272 -41.99 16.91 -47.44
N LEU A 273 -42.76 15.94 -46.89
CA LEU A 273 -44.10 15.63 -47.40
C LEU A 273 -45.08 16.83 -47.28
N GLU A 274 -44.97 17.62 -46.21
CA GLU A 274 -45.78 18.82 -46.02
C GLU A 274 -45.44 19.91 -47.04
N ILE A 275 -44.14 20.13 -47.29
CA ILE A 275 -43.66 21.06 -48.30
C ILE A 275 -44.14 20.63 -49.72
N GLU A 276 -43.93 19.33 -50.02
CA GLU A 276 -44.33 18.72 -51.28
C GLU A 276 -45.85 18.81 -51.47
N GLY A 277 -46.64 18.46 -50.46
CA GLY A 277 -48.08 18.56 -50.50
C GLY A 277 -48.63 20.02 -50.67
N LYS A 278 -47.95 20.98 -50.02
CA LYS A 278 -48.27 22.40 -50.20
C LYS A 278 -47.94 22.86 -51.62
N ALA A 279 -46.81 22.50 -52.17
CA ALA A 279 -46.39 22.83 -53.51
C ALA A 279 -47.31 22.21 -54.54
N ASP A 280 -47.70 20.93 -54.35
CA ASP A 280 -48.69 20.29 -55.26
C ASP A 280 -50.04 20.92 -55.16
N ALA A 281 -50.54 21.31 -54.00
CA ALA A 281 -51.79 22.00 -53.82
C ALA A 281 -51.78 23.40 -54.51
N GLU A 282 -50.64 24.12 -54.33
CA GLU A 282 -50.48 25.46 -55.00
C GLU A 282 -50.39 25.30 -56.52
N ALA A 283 -49.62 24.31 -56.98
CA ALA A 283 -49.56 24.00 -58.42
C ALA A 283 -50.97 23.67 -58.99
N ALA A 284 -51.70 22.78 -58.26
CA ALA A 284 -53.07 22.44 -58.68
C ALA A 284 -54.00 23.63 -58.70
N ALA A 285 -53.88 24.55 -57.71
CA ALA A 285 -54.65 25.81 -57.70
C ALA A 285 -54.32 26.73 -58.88
N ILE A 286 -53.03 26.87 -59.19
CA ILE A 286 -52.55 27.64 -60.34
C ILE A 286 -53.09 27.05 -61.67
N TYR A 287 -53.03 25.76 -61.85
CA TYR A 287 -53.55 25.05 -63.00
C TYR A 287 -55.10 25.21 -63.10
N ALA A 288 -55.81 25.05 -61.98
CA ALA A 288 -57.24 25.23 -61.95
C ALA A 288 -57.67 26.68 -62.33
N ALA A 289 -56.92 27.68 -61.87
CA ALA A 289 -57.16 29.07 -62.26
C ALA A 289 -56.85 29.37 -63.73
N ALA A 290 -55.77 28.77 -64.27
CA ALA A 290 -55.34 28.97 -65.61
C ALA A 290 -56.24 28.27 -66.65
N PHE A 291 -56.78 27.10 -66.34
CA PHE A 291 -57.55 26.24 -67.22
C PHE A 291 -59.04 26.15 -66.81
N GLY A 292 -59.53 27.10 -66.03
CA GLY A 292 -60.93 27.14 -65.55
C GLY A 292 -61.98 27.42 -66.65
N ALA A 293 -61.59 27.82 -67.87
CA ALA A 293 -62.51 28.03 -69.03
C ALA A 293 -62.85 26.66 -69.65
N PRO A 294 -64.10 26.45 -70.15
CA PRO A 294 -64.54 25.18 -70.71
C PRO A 294 -63.65 24.64 -71.82
N ASP A 295 -63.17 25.57 -72.73
CA ASP A 295 -62.28 25.17 -73.83
C ASP A 295 -60.88 24.79 -73.42
N ALA A 296 -60.40 25.31 -72.32
CA ALA A 296 -59.07 25.01 -71.77
C ALA A 296 -59.06 23.71 -70.92
N GLN A 297 -60.20 23.28 -70.41
CA GLN A 297 -60.33 22.08 -69.55
C GLN A 297 -60.07 20.80 -70.36
N GLU A 298 -60.45 20.75 -71.61
CA GLU A 298 -60.21 19.61 -72.50
C GLU A 298 -58.68 19.44 -72.77
N LEU A 299 -58.01 20.56 -73.05
CA LEU A 299 -56.55 20.57 -73.23
C LEU A 299 -55.82 20.21 -71.96
N TYR A 300 -56.25 20.66 -70.79
CA TYR A 300 -55.61 20.26 -69.49
C TYR A 300 -55.72 18.79 -69.20
N SER A 301 -56.98 18.26 -69.40
CA SER A 301 -57.20 16.82 -69.18
C SER A 301 -56.32 15.96 -70.11
N PHE A 302 -56.16 16.39 -71.32
CA PHE A 302 -55.24 15.76 -72.27
C PHE A 302 -53.78 15.83 -71.88
N LEU A 303 -53.24 16.99 -71.50
CA LEU A 303 -51.88 17.14 -71.06
C LEU A 303 -51.61 16.33 -69.75
N ARG A 304 -52.60 16.34 -68.85
CA ARG A 304 -52.47 15.57 -67.59
C ARG A 304 -52.47 14.06 -67.83
N SER A 305 -53.28 13.60 -68.82
CA SER A 305 -53.24 12.20 -69.18
C SER A 305 -51.93 11.77 -69.84
N LEU A 306 -51.28 12.70 -70.58
CA LEU A 306 -49.93 12.43 -71.12
C LEU A 306 -48.86 12.39 -70.03
N ASP A 307 -48.93 13.29 -69.02
CA ASP A 307 -47.99 13.27 -67.90
C ASP A 307 -48.09 11.97 -67.04
N VAL A 308 -49.33 11.56 -66.74
CA VAL A 308 -49.60 10.29 -66.04
C VAL A 308 -49.13 9.13 -66.92
N MET A 309 -49.32 9.17 -68.23
CA MET A 309 -48.80 8.15 -69.10
C MET A 309 -47.26 8.10 -69.10
N ARG A 310 -46.63 9.26 -69.21
CA ARG A 310 -45.15 9.38 -69.17
C ARG A 310 -44.60 8.81 -67.86
N ALA A 311 -45.22 9.17 -66.74
CA ALA A 311 -44.82 8.66 -65.43
C ALA A 311 -45.05 7.16 -65.28
N ALA A 312 -46.16 6.65 -65.88
CA ALA A 312 -46.45 5.19 -65.82
C ALA A 312 -45.52 4.35 -66.69
N PHE A 313 -44.89 4.95 -67.72
CA PHE A 313 -43.94 4.27 -68.62
C PHE A 313 -42.48 4.57 -68.31
N GLU A 314 -42.20 5.32 -67.23
CA GLU A 314 -40.86 5.57 -66.77
C GLU A 314 -40.33 4.30 -66.01
N LYS A 315 -39.39 3.57 -66.65
CA LYS A 315 -38.67 2.42 -66.09
C LYS A 315 -39.46 1.08 -66.08
N ASP A 316 -39.12 0.21 -67.04
CA ASP A 316 -39.38 -1.25 -67.02
C ASP A 316 -40.87 -1.69 -66.73
N THR A 317 -41.82 -0.86 -67.07
CA THR A 317 -43.22 -1.14 -66.87
C THR A 317 -43.81 -1.78 -68.09
N THR A 318 -44.36 -2.99 -68.00
CA THR A 318 -45.14 -3.63 -69.08
C THR A 318 -46.58 -3.27 -68.87
N ALA A 319 -47.15 -2.39 -69.78
CA ALA A 319 -48.53 -2.02 -69.70
C ALA A 319 -49.37 -2.90 -70.67
N VAL A 320 -50.42 -3.47 -70.17
CA VAL A 320 -51.43 -4.22 -70.97
C VAL A 320 -52.57 -3.25 -71.22
N ILE A 321 -52.70 -2.79 -72.48
CA ILE A 321 -53.65 -1.80 -72.88
C ILE A 321 -54.82 -2.48 -73.68
N SER A 322 -56.06 -2.32 -73.21
CA SER A 322 -57.23 -2.78 -73.92
C SER A 322 -57.53 -1.87 -75.11
N THR A 323 -57.91 -2.44 -76.25
CA THR A 323 -58.28 -1.72 -77.45
C THR A 323 -59.53 -0.79 -77.26
N ASN A 324 -60.31 -0.97 -76.22
CA ASN A 324 -61.45 -0.14 -75.80
C ASN A 324 -61.09 0.93 -74.76
N SER A 325 -59.81 0.96 -74.27
CA SER A 325 -59.38 2.04 -73.39
C SER A 325 -59.35 3.39 -74.14
N ASP A 326 -59.46 4.50 -73.39
CA ASP A 326 -59.34 5.82 -73.91
C ASP A 326 -58.04 6.03 -74.67
N LEU A 327 -56.94 5.42 -74.23
CA LEU A 327 -55.67 5.44 -74.94
C LEU A 327 -55.73 4.64 -76.25
N GLY A 328 -56.36 3.47 -76.25
CA GLY A 328 -56.61 2.72 -77.47
C GLY A 328 -57.44 3.46 -78.49
N ARG A 329 -58.45 4.24 -78.05
CA ARG A 329 -59.23 5.11 -78.88
C ARG A 329 -58.46 6.32 -79.46
N MET A 330 -57.63 6.93 -78.64
CA MET A 330 -56.74 8.02 -79.02
C MET A 330 -55.71 7.58 -80.06
N LEU A 331 -55.05 6.48 -79.85
CA LEU A 331 -54.13 5.92 -80.82
C LEU A 331 -54.79 5.54 -82.14
N LYS A 332 -56.04 5.05 -82.10
CA LYS A 332 -56.84 4.79 -83.30
C LYS A 332 -57.22 6.10 -84.05
N SER A 333 -57.61 7.14 -83.35
CA SER A 333 -57.92 8.47 -83.94
C SER A 333 -56.67 9.07 -84.56
N MET A 334 -55.50 8.99 -83.88
CA MET A 334 -54.24 9.52 -84.50
C MET A 334 -53.81 8.63 -85.69
N ALA A 335 -53.96 7.36 -85.67
CA ALA A 335 -53.69 6.50 -86.82
C ALA A 335 -54.62 6.77 -88.00
N ALA A 336 -55.90 7.13 -87.73
CA ALA A 336 -56.87 7.53 -88.77
C ALA A 336 -56.57 8.92 -89.39
N ALA A 337 -55.97 9.80 -88.53
CA ALA A 337 -55.54 11.12 -89.02
C ALA A 337 -54.24 11.11 -89.87
N VAL A 338 -53.42 10.08 -89.72
CA VAL A 338 -52.19 9.91 -90.47
C VAL A 338 -52.36 8.98 -91.71
N ALA A 339 -53.54 8.39 -91.94
CA ALA A 339 -53.80 7.63 -93.15
C ALA A 339 -53.83 8.49 -94.39
N PRO A 340 -52.98 8.25 -95.40
CA PRO A 340 -52.99 9.08 -96.60
C PRO A 340 -54.27 8.90 -97.34
N ALA A 341 -54.89 10.03 -97.77
CA ALA A 341 -56.02 10.07 -98.63
C ALA A 341 -55.75 9.34 -99.93
N ASN A 342 -56.51 8.30 -100.20
CA ASN A 342 -56.44 7.57 -101.46
C ASN A 342 -56.69 8.53 -102.64
N PRO A 343 -55.93 8.48 -103.70
CA PRO A 343 -56.17 9.32 -104.90
C PRO A 343 -57.47 8.83 -105.62
N PRO A 344 -58.26 9.70 -106.25
CA PRO A 344 -59.45 9.33 -106.95
C PRO A 344 -59.11 8.64 -108.27
N HIS A 345 -59.88 7.69 -108.66
CA HIS A 345 -59.92 7.11 -109.98
C HIS A 345 -60.68 8.00 -110.91
#